data_91a8e4e59266d09e82f71d5dc88a0ebb
#
_entry.id   91a8e4e59266d09e82f71d5dc88a0ebb
#
_cell.length_a   1.000
_cell.length_b   1.000
_cell.length_c   1.000
_cell.angle_alpha   90.00
_cell.angle_beta   90.00
_cell.angle_gamma   90.00
#
_symmetry.space_group_name_H-M   'P 1'
#
loop_
_entity.id
_entity.type
_entity.pdbx_description
1 polymer ?
#
loop_
_entity_poly.entity_id
_entity_poly.type
_entity_poly.pdbx_seq_one_letter_code
_entity_poly.pdbx_strand_id
1 'polypeptide(L)'
;MEIKGRFDHFNFNVLGFEKSIRVYEKALGLKEVRRKTASDGSFILVYMGDGETSFTLELTWLRDRKEPYDLGEGEYHLCLRVPGDYDKVRAFHKEMGCVCYENTDMGLYFICDPDGYWIEILPL
;
A
#
# COMPACT_ATOMS: atom_id res chain seq x y z
N MET A 1 -9.33 -22.38 25.81
CA MET A 1 -9.46 -22.32 24.36
C MET A 1 -8.11 -21.86 23.75
N GLU A 2 -7.62 -22.59 22.78
CA GLU A 2 -6.42 -22.21 22.04
C GLU A 2 -6.85 -21.55 20.71
N ILE A 3 -6.33 -20.35 20.43
CA ILE A 3 -6.66 -19.60 19.22
C ILE A 3 -5.41 -19.52 18.34
N LYS A 4 -5.58 -19.83 17.05
CA LYS A 4 -4.51 -19.75 16.04
C LYS A 4 -4.95 -18.82 14.92
N GLY A 5 -4.79 -17.51 15.13
CA GLY A 5 -5.10 -16.50 14.13
C GLY A 5 -4.12 -16.55 12.95
N ARG A 6 -4.59 -16.12 11.78
CA ARG A 6 -3.77 -16.00 10.57
C ARG A 6 -3.91 -14.59 10.03
N PHE A 7 -2.82 -14.03 9.51
CA PHE A 7 -2.88 -12.76 8.81
C PHE A 7 -3.74 -12.89 7.56
N ASP A 8 -4.64 -11.94 7.35
CA ASP A 8 -5.53 -11.92 6.20
C ASP A 8 -5.28 -10.68 5.34
N HIS A 9 -5.52 -9.51 5.90
CA HIS A 9 -5.32 -8.25 5.17
C HIS A 9 -5.02 -7.11 6.12
N PHE A 10 -4.54 -6.01 5.55
CA PHE A 10 -4.39 -4.72 6.22
C PHE A 10 -5.09 -3.66 5.40
N ASN A 11 -5.77 -2.72 6.04
CA ASN A 11 -6.59 -1.72 5.35
C ASN A 11 -5.98 -0.34 5.39
N PHE A 12 -5.98 0.33 4.23
CA PHE A 12 -5.81 1.77 4.12
C PHE A 12 -7.10 2.37 3.57
N ASN A 13 -7.66 3.39 4.26
CA ASN A 13 -8.73 4.19 3.68
C ASN A 13 -8.12 5.21 2.72
N VAL A 14 -8.66 5.30 1.51
CA VAL A 14 -8.09 6.12 0.44
C VAL A 14 -9.14 7.07 -0.13
N LEU A 15 -8.73 8.26 -0.55
CA LEU A 15 -9.64 9.23 -1.16
C LEU A 15 -9.91 8.95 -2.64
N GLY A 16 -8.93 8.40 -3.35
CA GLY A 16 -9.05 8.08 -4.77
C GLY A 16 -8.57 6.67 -5.05
N PHE A 17 -9.50 5.70 -5.01
CA PHE A 17 -9.12 4.30 -5.13
C PHE A 17 -8.44 3.97 -6.46
N GLU A 18 -8.85 4.60 -7.57
CA GLU A 18 -8.25 4.36 -8.88
C GLU A 18 -6.79 4.84 -8.92
N LYS A 19 -6.54 6.02 -8.37
CA LYS A 19 -5.18 6.57 -8.28
C LYS A 19 -4.29 5.70 -7.39
N SER A 20 -4.81 5.25 -6.26
CA SER A 20 -4.09 4.36 -5.35
C SER A 20 -3.76 3.03 -5.99
N ILE A 21 -4.72 2.41 -6.69
CA ILE A 21 -4.49 1.16 -7.44
C ILE A 21 -3.32 1.35 -8.41
N ARG A 22 -3.33 2.42 -9.21
CA ARG A 22 -2.27 2.68 -10.19
C ARG A 22 -0.89 2.80 -9.54
N VAL A 23 -0.82 3.47 -8.40
CA VAL A 23 0.45 3.62 -7.67
C VAL A 23 0.95 2.27 -7.16
N TYR A 24 0.08 1.48 -6.52
CA TYR A 24 0.47 0.16 -6.01
C TYR A 24 0.84 -0.81 -7.12
N GLU A 25 0.16 -0.75 -8.25
CA GLU A 25 0.52 -1.54 -9.43
C GLU A 25 1.90 -1.14 -9.97
N LYS A 26 2.10 0.15 -10.20
CA LYS A 26 3.33 0.65 -10.82
C LYS A 26 4.54 0.58 -9.91
N ALA A 27 4.38 0.97 -8.65
CA ALA A 27 5.49 1.02 -7.70
C ALA A 27 5.88 -0.36 -7.18
N LEU A 28 4.92 -1.25 -6.96
CA LEU A 28 5.13 -2.49 -6.23
C LEU A 28 4.70 -3.75 -6.99
N GLY A 29 4.14 -3.62 -8.17
CA GLY A 29 3.67 -4.76 -8.95
C GLY A 29 2.49 -5.51 -8.33
N LEU A 30 1.81 -4.89 -7.38
CA LEU A 30 0.60 -5.48 -6.80
C LEU A 30 -0.53 -5.44 -7.83
N LYS A 31 -1.46 -6.38 -7.73
CA LYS A 31 -2.61 -6.46 -8.63
C LYS A 31 -3.91 -6.59 -7.85
N GLU A 32 -4.96 -5.99 -8.36
CA GLU A 32 -6.28 -6.18 -7.80
C GLU A 32 -6.69 -7.64 -7.96
N VAL A 33 -6.98 -8.31 -6.83
CA VAL A 33 -7.38 -9.72 -6.82
C VAL A 33 -8.84 -9.91 -6.45
N ARG A 34 -9.45 -8.90 -5.82
CA ARG A 34 -10.86 -8.95 -5.43
C ARG A 34 -11.37 -7.53 -5.23
N ARG A 35 -12.67 -7.35 -5.47
CA ARG A 35 -13.35 -6.07 -5.24
C ARG A 35 -14.74 -6.34 -4.69
N LYS A 36 -15.16 -5.50 -3.75
CA LYS A 36 -16.53 -5.50 -3.24
C LYS A 36 -17.08 -4.08 -3.30
N THR A 37 -18.24 -3.93 -3.93
CA THR A 37 -18.92 -2.64 -4.03
C THR A 37 -20.25 -2.73 -3.28
N ALA A 38 -20.53 -1.71 -2.45
CA ALA A 38 -21.83 -1.63 -1.78
C ALA A 38 -22.94 -1.50 -2.81
N SER A 39 -24.11 -2.11 -2.53
CA SER A 39 -25.25 -2.08 -3.44
C SER A 39 -25.74 -0.65 -3.73
N ASP A 40 -25.58 0.26 -2.78
CA ASP A 40 -25.95 1.68 -2.91
C ASP A 40 -24.77 2.56 -3.38
N GLY A 41 -23.61 1.96 -3.68
CA GLY A 41 -22.43 2.69 -4.12
C GLY A 41 -21.69 3.44 -3.01
N SER A 42 -22.08 3.25 -1.75
CA SER A 42 -21.51 4.02 -0.61
C SER A 42 -20.06 3.69 -0.30
N PHE A 43 -19.60 2.50 -0.66
CA PHE A 43 -18.19 2.12 -0.48
C PHE A 43 -17.72 1.17 -1.57
N ILE A 44 -16.41 1.16 -1.78
CA ILE A 44 -15.72 0.17 -2.61
C ILE A 44 -14.53 -0.33 -1.81
N LEU A 45 -14.38 -1.65 -1.72
CA LEU A 45 -13.22 -2.32 -1.15
C LEU A 45 -12.43 -2.97 -2.28
N VAL A 46 -11.15 -2.62 -2.41
CA VAL A 46 -10.27 -3.19 -3.43
C VAL A 46 -9.13 -3.91 -2.72
N TYR A 47 -8.93 -5.18 -3.05
CA TYR A 47 -7.89 -6.00 -2.43
C TYR A 47 -6.74 -6.18 -3.42
N MET A 48 -5.56 -5.69 -3.03
CA MET A 48 -4.34 -5.77 -3.84
C MET A 48 -3.48 -6.93 -3.33
N GLY A 49 -3.09 -7.83 -4.22
CA GLY A 49 -2.29 -9.00 -3.87
C GLY A 49 -0.93 -8.99 -4.53
N ASP A 50 0.02 -9.76 -3.96
CA ASP A 50 1.39 -9.86 -4.47
C ASP A 50 1.61 -11.07 -5.40
N GLY A 51 0.62 -11.96 -5.52
CA GLY A 51 0.73 -13.17 -6.35
C GLY A 51 1.52 -14.31 -5.71
N GLU A 52 2.13 -14.09 -4.54
CA GLU A 52 2.95 -15.08 -3.85
C GLU A 52 2.33 -15.53 -2.53
N THR A 53 1.77 -14.60 -1.76
CA THR A 53 1.15 -14.88 -0.48
C THR A 53 -0.36 -14.69 -0.56
N SER A 54 -1.07 -15.15 0.45
CA SER A 54 -2.53 -14.94 0.55
C SER A 54 -2.88 -13.59 1.20
N PHE A 55 -1.89 -12.90 1.78
CA PHE A 55 -2.10 -11.60 2.42
C PHE A 55 -2.43 -10.56 1.36
N THR A 56 -3.36 -9.66 1.66
CA THR A 56 -3.74 -8.58 0.75
C THR A 56 -3.72 -7.23 1.45
N LEU A 57 -3.50 -6.19 0.65
CA LEU A 57 -3.73 -4.81 1.07
C LEU A 57 -5.14 -4.42 0.63
N GLU A 58 -6.00 -4.13 1.61
CA GLU A 58 -7.36 -3.67 1.34
C GLU A 58 -7.36 -2.14 1.24
N LEU A 59 -7.86 -1.62 0.13
CA LEU A 59 -8.07 -0.19 -0.05
C LEU A 59 -9.56 0.08 0.09
N THR A 60 -9.93 0.89 1.07
CA THR A 60 -11.34 1.25 1.31
C THR A 60 -11.60 2.65 0.81
N TRP A 61 -12.52 2.76 -0.14
CA TRP A 61 -13.02 4.04 -0.61
C TRP A 61 -14.45 4.27 -0.13
N LEU A 62 -14.69 5.45 0.45
CA LEU A 62 -16.02 5.86 0.93
C LEU A 62 -16.51 7.01 0.06
N ARG A 63 -17.64 6.82 -0.63
CA ARG A 63 -18.20 7.82 -1.55
C ARG A 63 -18.33 9.21 -0.93
N ASP A 64 -18.78 9.29 0.30
CA ASP A 64 -19.12 10.56 0.93
C ASP A 64 -17.93 11.19 1.70
N ARG A 65 -16.78 10.54 1.71
CA ARG A 65 -15.57 11.11 2.31
C ARG A 65 -14.85 11.99 1.29
N LYS A 66 -14.72 13.28 1.60
CA LYS A 66 -14.09 14.26 0.71
C LYS A 66 -12.79 14.84 1.28
N GLU A 67 -12.63 14.79 2.60
CA GLU A 67 -11.47 15.37 3.26
C GLU A 67 -10.36 14.33 3.43
N PRO A 68 -9.08 14.78 3.37
CA PRO A 68 -7.96 13.89 3.66
C PRO A 68 -8.13 13.17 5.00
N TYR A 69 -7.63 11.94 5.07
CA TYR A 69 -7.63 11.19 6.31
C TYR A 69 -6.54 11.74 7.23
N ASP A 70 -6.85 11.85 8.51
CA ASP A 70 -5.88 12.18 9.53
C ASP A 70 -5.13 10.90 9.91
N LEU A 71 -3.86 10.81 9.53
CA LEU A 71 -3.03 9.65 9.81
C LEU A 71 -2.35 9.72 11.18
N GLY A 72 -2.66 10.73 11.97
CA GLY A 72 -2.05 10.95 13.26
C GLY A 72 -0.55 11.26 13.12
N GLU A 73 0.26 10.70 14.01
CA GLU A 73 1.71 10.87 13.94
C GLU A 73 2.36 10.03 12.85
N GLY A 74 1.60 9.10 12.22
CA GLY A 74 2.12 8.27 11.14
C GLY A 74 3.16 7.26 11.58
N GLU A 75 3.13 6.83 12.84
CA GLU A 75 4.12 5.93 13.43
C GLU A 75 3.87 4.46 13.09
N TYR A 76 3.36 4.19 11.91
CA TYR A 76 3.11 2.85 11.41
C TYR A 76 3.39 2.78 9.92
N HIS A 77 3.70 1.61 9.42
CA HIS A 77 3.94 1.42 8.01
C HIS A 77 3.74 -0.03 7.60
N LEU A 78 3.48 -0.23 6.33
CA LEU A 78 3.53 -1.52 5.67
C LEU A 78 4.93 -1.70 5.12
N CYS A 79 5.43 -2.94 5.06
CA CYS A 79 6.72 -3.23 4.47
C CYS A 79 6.60 -4.28 3.40
N LEU A 80 7.24 -4.03 2.25
CA LEU A 80 7.35 -5.01 1.17
C LEU A 80 8.81 -5.24 0.83
N ARG A 81 9.14 -6.49 0.49
CA ARG A 81 10.44 -6.84 -0.07
C ARG A 81 10.31 -6.90 -1.58
N VAL A 82 11.28 -6.35 -2.28
CA VAL A 82 11.28 -6.28 -3.75
C VAL A 82 12.40 -7.13 -4.31
N PRO A 83 12.14 -7.91 -5.38
CA PRO A 83 13.18 -8.69 -6.04
C PRO A 83 14.01 -7.81 -6.97
N GLY A 84 15.11 -8.38 -7.46
CA GLY A 84 15.98 -7.73 -8.43
C GLY A 84 16.99 -6.77 -7.80
N ASP A 85 17.44 -5.82 -8.62
CA ASP A 85 18.44 -4.85 -8.21
C ASP A 85 17.80 -3.74 -7.35
N TYR A 86 18.07 -3.75 -6.06
CA TYR A 86 17.48 -2.84 -5.10
C TYR A 86 17.74 -1.36 -5.43
N ASP A 87 18.97 -1.04 -5.87
CA ASP A 87 19.34 0.33 -6.21
C ASP A 87 18.56 0.82 -7.44
N LYS A 88 18.32 -0.06 -8.41
CA LYS A 88 17.50 0.28 -9.58
C LYS A 88 16.04 0.48 -9.22
N VAL A 89 15.51 -0.33 -8.31
CA VAL A 89 14.13 -0.16 -7.82
C VAL A 89 14.00 1.19 -7.09
N ARG A 90 14.97 1.52 -6.24
CA ARG A 90 14.99 2.80 -5.54
C ARG A 90 15.05 3.98 -6.53
N ALA A 91 15.89 3.89 -7.55
CA ALA A 91 15.98 4.91 -8.59
C ALA A 91 14.67 5.08 -9.34
N PHE A 92 13.99 3.96 -9.63
CA PHE A 92 12.66 3.99 -10.26
C PHE A 92 11.63 4.69 -9.37
N HIS A 93 11.61 4.39 -8.07
CA HIS A 93 10.70 5.06 -7.12
C HIS A 93 11.02 6.55 -6.99
N LYS A 94 12.30 6.95 -7.06
CA LYS A 94 12.69 8.35 -7.10
C LYS A 94 12.17 9.04 -8.36
N GLU A 95 12.28 8.39 -9.51
CA GLU A 95 11.75 8.93 -10.76
C GLU A 95 10.24 9.07 -10.72
N MET A 96 9.53 8.16 -10.07
CA MET A 96 8.09 8.29 -9.82
C MET A 96 7.75 9.45 -8.89
N GLY A 97 8.71 9.94 -8.12
CA GLY A 97 8.49 11.01 -7.14
C GLY A 97 7.80 10.55 -5.86
N CYS A 98 7.84 9.24 -5.54
CA CYS A 98 7.13 8.72 -4.38
C CYS A 98 8.02 8.40 -3.18
N VAL A 99 9.35 8.52 -3.29
CA VAL A 99 10.25 8.31 -2.14
C VAL A 99 10.06 9.46 -1.15
N CYS A 100 9.74 9.13 0.10
CA CYS A 100 9.50 10.13 1.14
C CYS A 100 10.55 10.09 2.27
N TYR A 101 11.33 9.04 2.40
CA TYR A 101 12.39 8.97 3.40
C TYR A 101 13.44 7.95 2.99
N GLU A 102 14.71 8.27 3.22
CA GLU A 102 15.82 7.35 2.98
C GLU A 102 16.67 7.27 4.24
N ASN A 103 17.07 6.05 4.61
CA ASN A 103 18.04 5.80 5.66
C ASN A 103 19.17 4.96 5.07
N THR A 104 20.21 5.63 4.58
CA THR A 104 21.32 4.97 3.90
C THR A 104 22.17 4.13 4.86
N ASP A 105 22.24 4.51 6.13
CA ASP A 105 22.99 3.76 7.14
C ASP A 105 22.36 2.38 7.41
N MET A 106 21.03 2.32 7.42
CA MET A 106 20.29 1.06 7.59
C MET A 106 20.01 0.35 6.26
N GLY A 107 20.33 0.98 5.13
CA GLY A 107 20.10 0.41 3.80
C GLY A 107 18.61 0.24 3.46
N LEU A 108 17.77 1.17 3.89
CA LEU A 108 16.33 1.12 3.63
C LEU A 108 15.79 2.47 3.20
N TYR A 109 14.61 2.44 2.60
CA TYR A 109 13.88 3.66 2.26
C TYR A 109 12.38 3.40 2.32
N PHE A 110 11.61 4.49 2.30
CA PHE A 110 10.16 4.48 2.32
C PHE A 110 9.61 5.22 1.11
N ILE A 111 8.51 4.70 0.58
CA ILE A 111 7.68 5.42 -0.39
C ILE A 111 6.38 5.82 0.27
N CYS A 112 5.74 6.88 -0.24
CA CYS A 112 4.42 7.30 0.18
C CYS A 112 3.40 7.01 -0.93
N ASP A 113 2.23 6.54 -0.53
CA ASP A 113 1.10 6.44 -1.44
C ASP A 113 0.39 7.80 -1.60
N PRO A 114 -0.65 7.92 -2.46
CA PRO A 114 -1.33 9.20 -2.67
C PRO A 114 -1.96 9.81 -1.42
N ASP A 115 -2.28 9.01 -0.42
CA ASP A 115 -2.89 9.48 0.84
C ASP A 115 -1.86 9.76 1.93
N GLY A 116 -0.57 9.52 1.66
CA GLY A 116 0.51 9.77 2.61
C GLY A 116 0.87 8.58 3.48
N TYR A 117 0.32 7.39 3.23
CA TYR A 117 0.73 6.18 3.94
C TYR A 117 2.15 5.80 3.55
N TRP A 118 2.95 5.44 4.54
CA TRP A 118 4.35 5.04 4.34
C TRP A 118 4.45 3.55 4.10
N ILE A 119 5.23 3.19 3.09
CA ILE A 119 5.57 1.81 2.78
C ILE A 119 7.08 1.67 2.78
N GLU A 120 7.60 0.82 3.66
CA GLU A 120 9.02 0.50 3.71
C GLU A 120 9.37 -0.48 2.61
N ILE A 121 10.50 -0.24 1.93
CA ILE A 121 10.98 -1.08 0.85
C ILE A 121 12.29 -1.73 1.29
N LEU A 122 12.30 -3.06 1.30
CA LEU A 122 13.47 -3.85 1.61
C LEU A 122 13.82 -4.76 0.43
N PRO A 123 15.11 -5.14 0.29
CA PRO A 123 15.46 -6.14 -0.71
C PRO A 123 14.95 -7.52 -0.32
N LEU A 124 14.64 -8.33 -1.32
CA LEU A 124 14.18 -9.71 -1.13
C LEU A 124 15.31 -10.62 -0.64
#